data_ea7271911faba3fdcd8621ba04514c35
#
_entry.id   ea7271911faba3fdcd8621ba04514c35
#
_cell.length_a   1.000
_cell.length_b   1.000
_cell.length_c   1.000
_cell.angle_alpha   90.00
_cell.angle_beta   90.00
_cell.angle_gamma   90.00
#
_symmetry.space_group_name_H-M   'P 1'
#
loop_
_entity.id
_entity.type
_entity.pdbx_description
1 polymer ?
#
loop_
_entity_poly.entity_id
_entity_poly.type
_entity_poly.pdbx_seq_one_letter_code
_entity_poly.pdbx_strand_id
1 'polypeptide(L)'
;MKTKQTVLTTSLLALVDLPRHRFAGLDGGLCAAGAKSLGAVAADTEEGNAAPVDVLGICLVSSGGAIAAGAEVESDATGRAVVHAEGVSNGTALDAATAAGDIIRIVRGI
;
A
#
# COMPACT_ATOMS: atom_id res chain seq x y z
N MET A 1 18.96 2.73 2.06
CA MET A 1 18.19 1.73 1.26
C MET A 1 16.88 1.43 1.96
N LYS A 2 15.80 1.44 1.19
CA LYS A 2 14.47 1.16 1.73
C LYS A 2 14.13 -0.31 1.53
N THR A 3 14.19 -1.08 2.59
CA THR A 3 13.88 -2.51 2.56
C THR A 3 12.65 -2.80 3.39
N LYS A 4 11.85 -3.76 2.95
CA LYS A 4 10.68 -4.20 3.71
C LYS A 4 11.06 -5.28 4.72
N GLN A 5 10.27 -5.37 5.78
CA GLN A 5 10.34 -6.46 6.76
C GLN A 5 8.92 -6.92 7.05
N THR A 6 8.43 -7.85 6.25
CA THR A 6 7.04 -8.29 6.39
C THR A 6 6.93 -9.39 7.43
N VAL A 7 5.85 -9.32 8.21
CA VAL A 7 5.49 -10.34 9.20
C VAL A 7 4.48 -11.31 8.61
N LEU A 8 3.58 -10.82 7.75
CA LEU A 8 2.55 -11.63 7.11
C LEU A 8 2.42 -11.22 5.65
N THR A 9 2.58 -12.18 4.76
CA THR A 9 2.29 -12.05 3.33
C THR A 9 1.24 -13.10 2.97
N THR A 10 0.22 -12.71 2.23
CA THR A 10 -0.81 -13.64 1.76
C THR A 10 -0.98 -13.54 0.26
N SER A 11 -1.77 -14.44 -0.31
CA SER A 11 -2.12 -14.39 -1.73
C SER A 11 -3.55 -13.88 -1.89
N LEU A 12 -3.76 -13.07 -2.92
CA LEU A 12 -5.05 -12.49 -3.25
C LEU A 12 -5.28 -12.69 -4.75
N LEU A 13 -6.44 -13.23 -5.13
CA LEU A 13 -6.77 -13.34 -6.55
C LEU A 13 -6.97 -11.93 -7.11
N ALA A 14 -6.15 -11.57 -8.11
CA ALA A 14 -6.25 -10.27 -8.75
C ALA A 14 -7.44 -10.24 -9.72
N LEU A 15 -8.41 -9.37 -9.45
CA LEU A 15 -9.56 -9.15 -10.34
C LEU A 15 -9.29 -8.08 -11.38
N VAL A 16 -8.21 -7.33 -11.20
CA VAL A 16 -7.66 -6.36 -12.16
C VAL A 16 -6.14 -6.46 -12.09
N ASP A 17 -5.42 -5.82 -13.01
CA ASP A 17 -3.98 -5.74 -12.90
C ASP A 17 -3.59 -5.00 -11.62
N LEU A 18 -2.73 -5.62 -10.81
CA LEU A 18 -2.26 -5.04 -9.55
C LEU A 18 -0.77 -4.69 -9.67
N PRO A 19 -0.44 -3.40 -9.84
CA PRO A 19 0.95 -2.98 -9.86
C PRO A 19 1.62 -3.15 -8.49
N ARG A 20 2.90 -3.45 -8.51
CA ARG A 20 3.73 -3.49 -7.30
C ARG A 20 3.67 -2.18 -6.54
N HIS A 21 3.73 -2.24 -5.23
CA HIS A 21 3.74 -1.07 -4.32
C HIS A 21 2.43 -0.28 -4.29
N ARG A 22 1.32 -0.89 -4.69
CA ARG A 22 -0.01 -0.30 -4.55
C ARG A 22 -0.79 -1.00 -3.45
N PHE A 23 -1.66 -0.27 -2.77
CA PHE A 23 -2.60 -0.90 -1.85
C PHE A 23 -3.61 -1.73 -2.63
N ALA A 24 -3.80 -2.97 -2.21
CA ALA A 24 -4.85 -3.84 -2.75
C ALA A 24 -6.07 -3.79 -1.84
N GLY A 25 -7.25 -3.72 -2.43
CA GLY A 25 -8.51 -3.84 -1.70
C GLY A 25 -8.74 -5.28 -1.25
N LEU A 26 -9.67 -5.45 -0.33
CA LEU A 26 -10.01 -6.79 0.18
C LEU A 26 -10.70 -7.65 -0.87
N ASP A 27 -11.21 -7.04 -1.93
CA ASP A 27 -11.96 -7.70 -3.00
C ASP A 27 -11.10 -8.20 -4.18
N GLY A 28 -9.82 -7.91 -4.20
CA GLY A 28 -8.92 -8.28 -5.30
C GLY A 28 -8.67 -7.18 -6.31
N GLY A 29 -9.23 -6.00 -6.10
CA GLY A 29 -8.96 -4.81 -6.92
C GLY A 29 -7.95 -3.87 -6.27
N LEU A 30 -7.63 -2.77 -6.94
CA LEU A 30 -6.90 -1.68 -6.31
C LEU A 30 -7.76 -1.07 -5.19
N CYS A 31 -7.11 -0.66 -4.11
CA CYS A 31 -7.83 -0.05 -3.00
C CYS A 31 -8.49 1.25 -3.44
N ALA A 32 -9.75 1.43 -3.10
CA ALA A 32 -10.47 2.67 -3.37
C ALA A 32 -9.99 3.79 -2.46
N ALA A 33 -10.24 5.03 -2.86
CA ALA A 33 -9.87 6.21 -2.08
C ALA A 33 -10.47 6.14 -0.68
N GLY A 34 -9.64 6.27 0.34
CA GLY A 34 -10.05 6.25 1.75
C GLY A 34 -10.55 4.91 2.26
N ALA A 35 -10.47 3.83 1.49
CA ALA A 35 -10.93 2.50 1.89
C ALA A 35 -9.84 1.74 2.66
N LYS A 36 -10.27 0.72 3.40
CA LYS A 36 -9.36 -0.19 4.07
C LYS A 36 -8.73 -1.13 3.04
N SER A 37 -7.40 -1.23 3.05
CA SER A 37 -6.68 -2.16 2.19
C SER A 37 -6.40 -3.49 2.91
N LEU A 38 -6.19 -4.56 2.11
CA LEU A 38 -5.60 -5.78 2.63
C LEU A 38 -4.12 -5.57 2.95
N GLY A 39 -3.43 -4.83 2.11
CA GLY A 39 -2.00 -4.56 2.25
C GLY A 39 -1.40 -4.01 0.97
N ALA A 40 -0.08 -4.04 0.87
CA ALA A 40 0.67 -3.56 -0.29
C ALA A 40 1.05 -4.72 -1.20
N VAL A 41 0.81 -4.58 -2.50
CA VAL A 41 1.15 -5.60 -3.49
C VAL A 41 2.67 -5.71 -3.60
N ALA A 42 3.20 -6.93 -3.49
CA ALA A 42 4.64 -7.17 -3.44
C ALA A 42 5.26 -7.41 -4.83
N ALA A 43 4.46 -7.71 -5.84
CA ALA A 43 4.93 -7.95 -7.21
C ALA A 43 3.84 -7.60 -8.21
N ASP A 44 4.24 -7.09 -9.37
CA ASP A 44 3.30 -6.83 -10.46
C ASP A 44 2.53 -8.10 -10.78
N THR A 45 1.20 -8.04 -10.77
CA THR A 45 0.34 -9.19 -10.97
C THR A 45 -0.71 -8.87 -12.01
N GLU A 46 -0.85 -9.73 -13.00
CA GLU A 46 -1.90 -9.58 -14.01
C GLU A 46 -3.23 -10.12 -13.49
N GLU A 47 -4.33 -9.56 -14.01
CA GLU A 47 -5.68 -10.04 -13.73
C GLU A 47 -5.76 -11.56 -13.88
N GLY A 48 -6.41 -12.21 -12.93
CA GLY A 48 -6.59 -13.67 -12.91
C GLY A 48 -5.49 -14.45 -12.20
N ASN A 49 -4.38 -13.81 -11.84
CA ASN A 49 -3.29 -14.47 -11.13
C ASN A 49 -3.34 -14.18 -9.63
N ALA A 50 -2.64 -15.00 -8.84
CA ALA A 50 -2.52 -14.76 -7.41
C ALA A 50 -1.47 -13.67 -7.15
N ALA A 51 -1.88 -12.60 -6.49
CA ALA A 51 -0.99 -11.51 -6.12
C ALA A 51 -0.43 -11.75 -4.72
N PRO A 52 0.90 -11.63 -4.50
CA PRO A 52 1.44 -11.60 -3.16
C PRO A 52 1.16 -10.23 -2.54
N VAL A 53 0.56 -10.21 -1.36
CA VAL A 53 0.20 -8.98 -0.66
C VAL A 53 0.84 -8.98 0.73
N ASP A 54 1.62 -7.96 1.01
CA ASP A 54 2.24 -7.75 2.32
C ASP A 54 1.22 -7.09 3.24
N VAL A 55 0.78 -7.82 4.26
CA VAL A 55 -0.35 -7.43 5.11
C VAL A 55 0.12 -6.69 6.36
N LEU A 56 1.11 -7.23 7.05
CA LEU A 56 1.61 -6.70 8.34
C LEU A 56 3.13 -6.55 8.30
N GLY A 57 3.63 -5.66 9.12
CA GLY A 57 5.06 -5.37 9.26
C GLY A 57 5.45 -4.11 8.52
N ILE A 58 6.68 -4.06 8.05
CA ILE A 58 7.20 -2.93 7.29
C ILE A 58 7.04 -3.25 5.80
N CYS A 59 6.19 -2.48 5.12
CA CYS A 59 5.84 -2.68 3.71
C CYS A 59 6.31 -1.49 2.88
N LEU A 60 6.48 -1.73 1.58
CA LEU A 60 6.81 -0.67 0.60
C LEU A 60 5.55 -0.28 -0.15
N VAL A 61 5.33 1.02 -0.30
CA VAL A 61 4.18 1.54 -1.03
C VAL A 61 4.58 2.78 -1.83
N SER A 62 3.94 2.95 -2.98
CA SER A 62 4.11 4.14 -3.82
C SER A 62 3.28 5.28 -3.25
N SER A 63 3.88 6.46 -3.13
CA SER A 63 3.14 7.65 -2.68
C SER A 63 2.34 8.28 -3.82
N GLY A 64 1.22 8.89 -3.46
CA GLY A 64 0.41 9.70 -4.37
C GLY A 64 0.66 11.20 -4.23
N GLY A 65 1.58 11.60 -3.37
CA GLY A 65 1.92 12.99 -3.11
C GLY A 65 2.93 13.10 -1.99
N ALA A 66 3.16 14.30 -1.47
CA ALA A 66 4.08 14.53 -0.37
C ALA A 66 3.52 13.95 0.93
N ILE A 67 4.37 13.24 1.70
CA ILE A 67 4.01 12.63 2.98
C ILE A 67 5.16 12.89 3.94
N ALA A 68 4.86 13.35 5.16
CA ALA A 68 5.87 13.50 6.19
C ALA A 68 6.13 12.17 6.89
N ALA A 69 7.38 11.92 7.28
CA ALA A 69 7.70 10.75 8.11
C ALA A 69 6.92 10.83 9.41
N GLY A 70 6.35 9.71 9.84
CA GLY A 70 5.52 9.62 11.03
C GLY A 70 4.04 9.90 10.79
N ALA A 71 3.65 10.34 9.60
CA ALA A 71 2.25 10.58 9.27
C ALA A 71 1.53 9.27 8.98
N GLU A 72 0.26 9.19 9.38
CA GLU A 72 -0.60 8.10 8.94
C GLU A 72 -0.96 8.30 7.48
N VAL A 73 -1.18 7.21 6.77
CA VAL A 73 -1.50 7.24 5.34
C VAL A 73 -2.80 6.52 5.05
N GLU A 74 -3.47 6.95 4.00
CA GLU A 74 -4.64 6.28 3.45
C GLU A 74 -4.43 6.03 1.96
N SER A 75 -5.33 5.25 1.34
CA SER A 75 -5.25 4.98 -0.10
C SER A 75 -5.87 6.12 -0.89
N ASP A 76 -5.27 6.46 -2.04
CA ASP A 76 -5.96 7.25 -3.06
C ASP A 76 -6.79 6.32 -3.98
N ALA A 77 -7.41 6.86 -5.03
CA ALA A 77 -8.28 6.09 -5.92
C ALA A 77 -7.53 5.00 -6.72
N THR A 78 -6.21 5.07 -6.80
CA THR A 78 -5.37 4.11 -7.54
C THR A 78 -4.48 3.26 -6.63
N GLY A 79 -4.75 3.24 -5.33
CA GLY A 79 -4.01 2.43 -4.38
C GLY A 79 -2.68 3.00 -3.94
N ARG A 80 -2.37 4.27 -4.21
CA ARG A 80 -1.15 4.90 -3.73
C ARG A 80 -1.39 5.51 -2.35
N ALA A 81 -0.32 5.62 -1.55
CA ALA A 81 -0.42 6.19 -0.21
C ALA A 81 -0.47 7.72 -0.29
N VAL A 82 -1.43 8.31 0.41
CA VAL A 82 -1.53 9.75 0.61
C VAL A 82 -1.71 10.02 2.10
N VAL A 83 -1.50 11.27 2.51
CA VAL A 83 -1.68 11.66 3.91
C VAL A 83 -3.11 11.34 4.35
N HIS A 84 -3.22 10.69 5.51
CA HIS A 84 -4.51 10.35 6.10
C HIS A 84 -5.33 11.61 6.37
N ALA A 85 -6.60 11.59 5.93
CA ALA A 85 -7.55 12.68 6.16
C ALA A 85 -8.84 12.12 6.75
N GLU A 86 -9.79 11.75 5.90
CA GLU A 86 -11.11 11.25 6.35
C GLU A 86 -11.29 9.76 6.16
N GLY A 87 -10.38 9.11 5.41
CA GLY A 87 -10.47 7.69 5.13
C GLY A 87 -9.91 6.82 6.23
N VAL A 88 -9.78 5.52 5.93
CA VAL A 88 -9.20 4.55 6.85
C VAL A 88 -7.67 4.63 6.76
N SER A 89 -7.01 4.70 7.93
CA SER A 89 -5.55 4.65 7.98
C SER A 89 -5.08 3.24 7.58
N ASN A 90 -4.18 3.18 6.61
CA ASN A 90 -3.58 1.92 6.13
C ASN A 90 -2.13 1.74 6.58
N GLY A 91 -1.68 2.54 7.49
CA GLY A 91 -0.34 2.44 8.07
C GLY A 91 0.23 3.77 8.47
N THR A 92 1.47 3.74 8.96
CA THR A 92 2.21 4.93 9.38
C THR A 92 3.51 5.01 8.58
N ALA A 93 3.80 6.16 7.98
CA ALA A 93 4.98 6.35 7.16
C ALA A 93 6.26 6.35 8.01
N LEU A 94 7.24 5.53 7.63
CA LEU A 94 8.58 5.56 8.20
C LEU A 94 9.49 6.53 7.45
N ASP A 95 9.23 6.72 6.17
CA ASP A 95 10.00 7.62 5.31
C ASP A 95 9.12 8.77 4.84
N ALA A 96 9.75 9.90 4.57
CA ALA A 96 9.05 11.00 3.91
C ALA A 96 9.00 10.75 2.40
N ALA A 97 7.88 11.14 1.77
CA ALA A 97 7.77 11.24 0.32
C ALA A 97 7.76 12.71 -0.06
N THR A 98 8.52 13.10 -1.07
CA THR A 98 8.58 14.50 -1.51
C THR A 98 7.65 14.76 -2.68
N ALA A 99 7.29 13.73 -3.44
CA ALA A 99 6.43 13.84 -4.61
C ALA A 99 5.71 12.52 -4.88
N ALA A 100 4.69 12.59 -5.73
CA ALA A 100 3.99 11.40 -6.20
C ALA A 100 4.96 10.46 -6.91
N GLY A 101 4.83 9.16 -6.66
CA GLY A 101 5.68 8.13 -7.26
C GLY A 101 6.87 7.70 -6.41
N ASP A 102 7.16 8.39 -5.31
CA ASP A 102 8.21 7.94 -4.38
C ASP A 102 7.78 6.64 -3.71
N ILE A 103 8.74 5.72 -3.55
CA ILE A 103 8.50 4.48 -2.80
C ILE A 103 8.97 4.70 -1.37
N ILE A 104 8.07 4.49 -0.42
CA ILE A 104 8.36 4.69 0.99
C ILE A 104 8.02 3.44 1.81
N ARG A 105 8.66 3.32 2.97
CA ARG A 105 8.30 2.29 3.93
C ARG A 105 7.16 2.79 4.81
N ILE A 106 6.21 1.91 5.05
CA ILE A 106 5.14 2.14 6.03
C ILE A 106 5.10 0.99 7.03
N VAL A 107 4.64 1.27 8.24
CA VAL A 107 4.41 0.24 9.26
C VAL A 107 2.91 -0.05 9.31
N ARG A 108 2.57 -1.33 9.24
CA ARG A 108 1.20 -1.80 9.37
C ARG A 108 1.11 -2.72 10.59
N GLY A 109 0.05 -2.60 11.36
CA GLY A 109 -0.21 -3.47 12.52
C GLY A 109 0.22 -2.91 13.87
N ILE A 110 0.50 -1.61 13.92
CA ILE A 110 0.80 -0.95 15.20
C ILE A 110 -0.25 0.09 15.55
#